data_d61a4af1e8111cfd819edbce26f0566b
#
_entry.id   d61a4af1e8111cfd819edbce26f0566b
#
_cell.length_a   1.000
_cell.length_b   1.000
_cell.length_c   1.000
_cell.angle_alpha   90.00
_cell.angle_beta   90.00
_cell.angle_gamma   90.00
#
_symmetry.space_group_name_H-M   'P 1'
#
loop_
_entity.id
_entity.type
_entity.pdbx_description
1 polymer ?
#
loop_
_entity_poly.entity_id
_entity_poly.type
_entity_poly.pdbx_seq_one_letter_code
_entity_poly.pdbx_strand_id
1 'polypeptide(L)'
;MQQISTKEIVDIIKYNDHSAVIVEKIPLANSSQYKARYSVVDFDTKSIDVITKGAYLLKKFGPNYKKISEIMPNFVQCEASVLYDRRVLAIFPNGEAGIFDRDGELEWNGSFDYHDKPIKCLAPEGKYFWSVCRDENCVIRYSSQNMKLDLRIGGKDASTFVSPTHISCCDGDLYVCCDNNKVRKIDRLNYTVSDYLNFNDTVKMYYKIGDNAIAVMQSGTYVV
;
A
#
# COMPACT_ATOMS: atom_id res chain seq x y z
N MET A 1 16.40 12.40 -7.81
CA MET A 1 14.92 12.32 -7.73
C MET A 1 14.30 13.11 -8.88
N GLN A 2 13.30 12.51 -9.56
CA GLN A 2 12.55 13.17 -10.63
C GLN A 2 11.10 13.29 -10.20
N GLN A 3 10.53 14.50 -10.17
CA GLN A 3 9.11 14.70 -9.87
C GLN A 3 8.24 14.22 -11.03
N ILE A 4 7.26 13.38 -10.73
CA ILE A 4 6.33 12.79 -11.71
C ILE A 4 4.88 13.26 -11.51
N SER A 5 4.52 13.73 -10.32
CA SER A 5 3.20 14.30 -10.04
C SER A 5 3.24 15.29 -8.87
N THR A 6 2.33 16.27 -8.92
CA THR A 6 1.99 17.16 -7.79
C THR A 6 0.60 16.87 -7.23
N LYS A 7 -0.09 15.86 -7.75
CA LYS A 7 -1.44 15.47 -7.33
C LYS A 7 -1.37 14.49 -6.16
N GLU A 8 -2.45 14.43 -5.41
CA GLU A 8 -2.61 13.42 -4.37
C GLU A 8 -2.64 12.03 -5.01
N ILE A 9 -1.76 11.14 -4.53
CA ILE A 9 -1.73 9.73 -4.93
C ILE A 9 -2.57 8.94 -3.93
N VAL A 10 -3.44 8.11 -4.46
CA VAL A 10 -4.32 7.25 -3.66
C VAL A 10 -3.92 5.78 -3.71
N ASP A 11 -3.16 5.37 -4.73
CA ASP A 11 -2.64 4.01 -4.82
C ASP A 11 -1.40 3.94 -5.73
N ILE A 12 -0.52 2.99 -5.42
CA ILE A 12 0.63 2.62 -6.25
C ILE A 12 0.70 1.10 -6.29
N ILE A 13 0.79 0.53 -7.48
CA ILE A 13 1.02 -0.91 -7.65
C ILE A 13 2.18 -1.18 -8.61
N LYS A 14 2.94 -2.23 -8.34
CA LYS A 14 3.96 -2.72 -9.26
C LYS A 14 3.30 -3.18 -10.56
N TYR A 15 3.70 -2.60 -11.69
CA TYR A 15 3.24 -3.06 -13.00
C TYR A 15 4.14 -4.18 -13.55
N ASN A 16 5.45 -3.97 -13.51
CA ASN A 16 6.51 -4.95 -13.73
C ASN A 16 7.79 -4.49 -12.99
N ASP A 17 8.96 -5.07 -13.26
CA ASP A 17 10.20 -4.71 -12.57
C ASP A 17 10.74 -3.33 -12.97
N HIS A 18 10.26 -2.76 -14.07
CA HIS A 18 10.69 -1.47 -14.64
C HIS A 18 9.59 -0.41 -14.62
N SER A 19 8.40 -0.71 -14.09
CA SER A 19 7.30 0.25 -14.09
C SER A 19 6.28 0.03 -12.99
N ALA A 20 5.57 1.11 -12.65
CA ALA A 20 4.49 1.12 -11.68
C ALA A 20 3.23 1.76 -12.24
N VAL A 21 2.07 1.35 -11.75
CA VAL A 21 0.84 2.15 -11.91
C VAL A 21 0.72 3.08 -10.72
N ILE A 22 0.46 4.34 -11.00
CA ILE A 22 0.04 5.33 -10.00
C ILE A 22 -1.42 5.71 -10.24
N VAL A 23 -2.17 5.91 -9.16
CA VAL A 23 -3.56 6.39 -9.19
C VAL A 23 -3.62 7.76 -8.55
N GLU A 24 -3.94 8.76 -9.34
CA GLU A 24 -4.00 10.15 -8.93
C GLU A 24 -5.43 10.61 -8.71
N LYS A 25 -5.62 11.43 -7.70
CA LYS A 25 -6.88 12.11 -7.39
C LYS A 25 -6.93 13.46 -8.10
N ILE A 26 -7.81 13.59 -9.08
CA ILE A 26 -8.00 14.82 -9.85
C ILE A 26 -9.28 15.49 -9.36
N PRO A 27 -9.21 16.62 -8.64
CA PRO A 27 -10.38 17.35 -8.20
C PRO A 27 -11.25 17.79 -9.39
N LEU A 28 -12.56 17.70 -9.24
CA LEU A 28 -13.51 18.23 -10.20
C LEU A 28 -13.81 19.70 -9.87
N ALA A 29 -13.89 20.54 -10.90
CA ALA A 29 -14.18 21.96 -10.73
C ALA A 29 -15.53 22.13 -9.99
N ASN A 30 -15.54 23.03 -9.00
CA ASN A 30 -16.73 23.39 -8.21
C ASN A 30 -17.44 22.23 -7.48
N SER A 31 -16.70 21.19 -7.12
CA SER A 31 -17.24 20.01 -6.43
C SER A 31 -16.27 19.47 -5.39
N SER A 32 -16.78 18.86 -4.32
CA SER A 32 -15.98 18.05 -3.40
C SER A 32 -15.62 16.68 -3.99
N GLN A 33 -16.14 16.36 -5.17
CA GLN A 33 -15.86 15.10 -5.86
C GLN A 33 -14.54 15.14 -6.61
N TYR A 34 -14.01 13.98 -6.91
CA TYR A 34 -12.79 13.82 -7.70
C TYR A 34 -12.92 12.67 -8.70
N LYS A 35 -12.10 12.75 -9.74
CA LYS A 35 -11.91 11.68 -10.73
C LYS A 35 -10.53 11.03 -10.49
N ALA A 36 -10.47 9.72 -10.52
CA ALA A 36 -9.20 9.00 -10.50
C ALA A 36 -8.58 8.99 -11.92
N ARG A 37 -7.27 9.28 -11.99
CA ARG A 37 -6.46 9.10 -13.19
C ARG A 37 -5.48 7.96 -12.93
N TYR A 38 -5.41 7.04 -13.86
CA TYR A 38 -4.55 5.85 -13.80
C TYR A 38 -3.43 6.01 -14.81
N SER A 39 -2.19 5.90 -14.38
CA SER A 39 -1.03 6.07 -15.26
C SER A 39 0.05 5.05 -14.95
N VAL A 40 0.68 4.51 -16.00
CA VAL A 40 1.91 3.72 -15.89
C VAL A 40 3.08 4.68 -15.93
N VAL A 41 3.96 4.59 -14.96
CA VAL A 41 5.26 5.26 -14.93
C VAL A 41 6.30 4.23 -15.31
N ASP A 42 6.97 4.45 -16.42
CA ASP A 42 8.09 3.63 -16.87
C ASP A 42 9.39 4.26 -16.39
N PHE A 43 10.21 3.51 -15.67
CA PHE A 43 11.43 4.03 -15.03
C PHE A 43 12.59 4.16 -16.02
N ASP A 44 12.64 3.33 -17.07
CA ASP A 44 13.72 3.33 -18.04
C ASP A 44 13.56 4.47 -19.03
N THR A 45 12.37 4.60 -19.61
CA THR A 45 12.05 5.66 -20.58
C THR A 45 11.64 6.98 -19.92
N LYS A 46 11.30 6.95 -18.63
CA LYS A 46 10.75 8.08 -17.86
C LYS A 46 9.42 8.59 -18.42
N SER A 47 8.70 7.75 -19.16
CA SER A 47 7.38 8.08 -19.69
C SER A 47 6.29 7.88 -18.64
N ILE A 48 5.17 8.59 -18.85
CA ILE A 48 3.95 8.46 -18.04
C ILE A 48 2.78 8.31 -19.01
N ASP A 49 2.22 7.10 -19.08
CA ASP A 49 1.18 6.75 -20.02
C ASP A 49 -0.14 6.49 -19.30
N VAL A 50 -1.21 7.16 -19.73
CA VAL A 50 -2.55 7.00 -19.14
C VAL A 50 -3.12 5.65 -19.56
N ILE A 51 -3.63 4.92 -18.57
CA ILE A 51 -4.31 3.63 -18.78
C ILE A 51 -5.77 3.70 -18.35
N THR A 52 -6.55 2.69 -18.73
CA THR A 52 -7.95 2.59 -18.33
C THR A 52 -8.08 2.09 -16.87
N LYS A 53 -9.20 2.46 -16.21
CA LYS A 53 -9.58 1.88 -14.92
C LYS A 53 -9.60 0.35 -14.96
N GLY A 54 -10.11 -0.25 -16.05
CA GLY A 54 -10.17 -1.70 -16.21
C GLY A 54 -8.79 -2.35 -16.25
N ALA A 55 -7.81 -1.73 -16.92
CA ALA A 55 -6.43 -2.23 -16.96
C ALA A 55 -5.77 -2.20 -15.56
N TYR A 56 -5.97 -1.11 -14.81
CA TYR A 56 -5.51 -1.02 -13.42
C TYR A 56 -6.17 -2.09 -12.54
N LEU A 57 -7.50 -2.25 -12.60
CA LEU A 57 -8.22 -3.23 -11.78
C LEU A 57 -7.81 -4.66 -12.09
N LEU A 58 -7.64 -4.99 -13.38
CA LEU A 58 -7.14 -6.28 -13.81
C LEU A 58 -5.74 -6.56 -13.23
N LYS A 59 -4.88 -5.55 -13.21
CA LYS A 59 -3.54 -5.68 -12.63
C LYS A 59 -3.57 -5.84 -11.11
N LYS A 60 -4.44 -5.09 -10.41
CA LYS A 60 -4.55 -5.10 -8.96
C LYS A 60 -5.23 -6.36 -8.43
N PHE A 61 -6.34 -6.79 -9.02
CA PHE A 61 -7.22 -7.84 -8.50
C PHE A 61 -7.23 -9.13 -9.33
N GLY A 62 -6.58 -9.13 -10.51
CA GLY A 62 -6.63 -10.28 -11.41
C GLY A 62 -7.93 -10.35 -12.21
N PRO A 63 -8.20 -11.51 -12.86
CA PRO A 63 -9.27 -11.66 -13.86
C PRO A 63 -10.69 -11.44 -13.29
N ASN A 64 -10.90 -11.67 -12.00
CA ASN A 64 -12.23 -11.54 -11.36
C ASN A 64 -12.51 -10.12 -10.81
N TYR A 65 -11.71 -9.13 -11.22
CA TYR A 65 -11.82 -7.75 -10.73
C TYR A 65 -13.21 -7.13 -10.89
N LYS A 66 -14.00 -7.57 -11.88
CA LYS A 66 -15.36 -7.03 -12.10
C LYS A 66 -16.27 -7.34 -10.93
N LYS A 67 -16.35 -8.60 -10.49
CA LYS A 67 -17.14 -9.01 -9.33
C LYS A 67 -16.71 -8.26 -8.07
N ILE A 68 -15.40 -8.20 -7.80
CA ILE A 68 -14.86 -7.49 -6.64
C ILE A 68 -15.23 -6.00 -6.67
N SER A 69 -15.15 -5.35 -7.84
CA SER A 69 -15.47 -3.94 -7.99
C SER A 69 -16.98 -3.63 -7.89
N GLU A 70 -17.85 -4.60 -8.13
CA GLU A 70 -19.30 -4.48 -7.91
C GLU A 70 -19.65 -4.48 -6.42
N ILE A 71 -18.97 -5.34 -5.65
CA ILE A 71 -19.17 -5.43 -4.20
C ILE A 71 -18.48 -4.27 -3.47
N MET A 72 -17.34 -3.79 -4.00
CA MET A 72 -16.59 -2.66 -3.44
C MET A 72 -16.51 -1.49 -4.43
N PRO A 73 -17.59 -0.74 -4.66
CA PRO A 73 -17.61 0.33 -5.64
C PRO A 73 -16.59 1.45 -5.36
N ASN A 74 -16.19 1.63 -4.10
CA ASN A 74 -15.28 2.65 -3.62
C ASN A 74 -13.87 2.11 -3.29
N PHE A 75 -13.38 1.08 -4.01
CA PHE A 75 -12.07 0.49 -3.76
C PHE A 75 -10.89 1.50 -3.81
N VAL A 76 -11.08 2.70 -4.36
CA VAL A 76 -10.11 3.81 -4.28
C VAL A 76 -9.96 4.34 -2.84
N GLN A 77 -10.91 4.04 -1.96
CA GLN A 77 -10.88 4.42 -0.55
C GLN A 77 -10.41 3.28 0.36
N CYS A 78 -10.20 2.08 -0.17
CA CYS A 78 -9.70 0.94 0.59
C CYS A 78 -8.31 0.52 0.14
N GLU A 79 -7.53 0.05 1.10
CA GLU A 79 -6.33 -0.72 0.81
C GLU A 79 -6.73 -2.11 0.37
N ALA A 80 -6.26 -2.57 -0.78
CA ALA A 80 -6.56 -3.90 -1.24
C ALA A 80 -5.35 -4.57 -1.87
N SER A 81 -5.19 -5.86 -1.63
CA SER A 81 -4.08 -6.63 -2.13
C SER A 81 -4.46 -8.07 -2.44
N VAL A 82 -3.82 -8.65 -3.45
CA VAL A 82 -3.95 -10.07 -3.77
C VAL A 82 -3.02 -10.85 -2.86
N LEU A 83 -3.56 -11.79 -2.12
CA LEU A 83 -2.82 -12.71 -1.27
C LEU A 83 -2.16 -13.82 -2.11
N TYR A 84 -1.24 -14.57 -1.50
CA TYR A 84 -0.47 -15.63 -2.18
C TYR A 84 -1.35 -16.74 -2.78
N ASP A 85 -2.51 -17.00 -2.20
CA ASP A 85 -3.48 -17.99 -2.63
C ASP A 85 -4.52 -17.44 -3.60
N ARG A 86 -4.28 -16.23 -4.14
CA ARG A 86 -5.14 -15.49 -5.08
C ARG A 86 -6.44 -14.97 -4.49
N ARG A 87 -6.67 -15.08 -3.19
CA ARG A 87 -7.72 -14.33 -2.51
C ARG A 87 -7.38 -12.85 -2.51
N VAL A 88 -8.40 -12.01 -2.41
CA VAL A 88 -8.22 -10.56 -2.30
C VAL A 88 -8.63 -10.12 -0.90
N LEU A 89 -7.72 -9.50 -0.19
CA LEU A 89 -8.00 -8.80 1.07
C LEU A 89 -8.18 -7.32 0.78
N ALA A 90 -9.25 -6.73 1.31
CA ALA A 90 -9.49 -5.30 1.29
C ALA A 90 -9.75 -4.78 2.69
N ILE A 91 -9.14 -3.65 3.05
CA ILE A 91 -9.32 -2.98 4.36
C ILE A 91 -9.74 -1.53 4.10
N PHE A 92 -10.82 -1.10 4.72
CA PHE A 92 -11.31 0.26 4.68
C PHE A 92 -10.67 1.11 5.78
N PRO A 93 -10.71 2.46 5.66
CA PRO A 93 -10.09 3.36 6.63
C PRO A 93 -10.61 3.24 8.07
N ASN A 94 -11.84 2.74 8.24
CA ASN A 94 -12.45 2.46 9.55
C ASN A 94 -12.05 1.10 10.16
N GLY A 95 -11.19 0.33 9.47
CA GLY A 95 -10.75 -1.00 9.89
C GLY A 95 -11.67 -2.16 9.45
N GLU A 96 -12.85 -1.88 8.90
CA GLU A 96 -13.65 -2.93 8.26
C GLU A 96 -12.88 -3.58 7.13
N ALA A 97 -13.03 -4.89 6.97
CA ALA A 97 -12.30 -5.65 5.98
C ALA A 97 -13.14 -6.79 5.40
N GLY A 98 -12.79 -7.16 4.17
CA GLY A 98 -13.37 -8.31 3.49
C GLY A 98 -12.30 -9.15 2.81
N ILE A 99 -12.53 -10.47 2.75
CA ILE A 99 -11.74 -11.39 1.96
C ILE A 99 -12.64 -12.01 0.91
N PHE A 100 -12.19 -11.89 -0.32
CA PHE A 100 -12.84 -12.46 -1.48
C PHE A 100 -12.03 -13.66 -1.95
N ASP A 101 -12.71 -14.73 -2.32
CA ASP A 101 -12.09 -15.92 -2.86
C ASP A 101 -11.57 -15.70 -4.31
N ARG A 102 -11.09 -16.78 -4.94
CA ARG A 102 -10.56 -16.74 -6.32
C ARG A 102 -11.63 -16.42 -7.36
N ASP A 103 -12.90 -16.66 -7.05
CA ASP A 103 -14.05 -16.42 -7.92
C ASP A 103 -14.67 -15.04 -7.68
N GLY A 104 -14.14 -14.29 -6.70
CA GLY A 104 -14.58 -12.95 -6.32
C GLY A 104 -15.82 -12.96 -5.41
N GLU A 105 -16.14 -14.09 -4.79
CA GLU A 105 -17.19 -14.18 -3.78
C GLU A 105 -16.65 -13.81 -2.38
N LEU A 106 -17.47 -13.14 -1.57
CA LEU A 106 -17.10 -12.77 -0.21
C LEU A 106 -17.00 -13.99 0.69
N GLU A 107 -15.78 -14.37 1.07
CA GLU A 107 -15.51 -15.52 1.93
C GLU A 107 -15.56 -15.15 3.41
N TRP A 108 -15.10 -13.96 3.75
CA TRP A 108 -15.02 -13.47 5.11
C TRP A 108 -15.20 -11.94 5.17
N ASN A 109 -15.85 -11.47 6.22
CA ASN A 109 -15.89 -10.07 6.58
C ASN A 109 -15.72 -9.87 8.08
N GLY A 110 -15.16 -8.73 8.46
CA GLY A 110 -14.88 -8.41 9.85
C GLY A 110 -14.11 -7.09 9.95
N SER A 111 -13.38 -6.93 11.05
CA SER A 111 -12.47 -5.81 11.22
C SER A 111 -11.06 -6.28 11.53
N PHE A 112 -10.07 -5.52 11.06
CA PHE A 112 -8.70 -5.62 11.50
C PHE A 112 -8.34 -4.41 12.33
N ASP A 113 -8.02 -4.65 13.57
CA ASP A 113 -7.53 -3.66 14.50
C ASP A 113 -6.37 -4.22 15.34
N TYR A 114 -5.69 -3.31 16.01
CA TYR A 114 -4.69 -3.64 17.01
C TYR A 114 -4.90 -2.72 18.21
N HIS A 115 -5.25 -3.28 19.37
CA HIS A 115 -5.65 -2.53 20.57
C HIS A 115 -6.76 -1.50 20.27
N ASP A 116 -7.84 -1.93 19.61
CA ASP A 116 -8.99 -1.10 19.21
C ASP A 116 -8.62 0.08 18.28
N LYS A 117 -7.47 -0.02 17.61
CA LYS A 117 -7.03 0.95 16.59
C LYS A 117 -7.03 0.30 15.22
N PRO A 118 -7.69 0.91 14.21
CA PRO A 118 -7.69 0.38 12.87
C PRO A 118 -6.27 0.33 12.30
N ILE A 119 -5.93 -0.79 11.70
CA ILE A 119 -4.68 -0.92 10.95
C ILE A 119 -4.81 -0.26 9.57
N LYS A 120 -3.67 0.13 9.00
CA LYS A 120 -3.61 0.77 7.68
C LYS A 120 -2.53 0.13 6.83
N CYS A 121 -2.74 0.22 5.53
CA CYS A 121 -1.85 -0.32 4.51
C CYS A 121 -1.74 -1.83 4.53
N LEU A 122 -1.46 -2.39 3.37
CA LEU A 122 -1.29 -3.82 3.18
C LEU A 122 -0.03 -4.10 2.39
N ALA A 123 0.89 -4.86 2.97
CA ALA A 123 2.03 -5.42 2.27
C ALA A 123 1.97 -6.95 2.34
N PRO A 124 1.51 -7.64 1.28
CA PRO A 124 1.42 -9.09 1.27
C PRO A 124 2.81 -9.74 1.23
N GLU A 125 2.96 -10.80 1.98
CA GLU A 125 4.18 -11.59 2.07
C GLU A 125 3.86 -13.08 2.23
N GLY A 126 3.82 -13.82 1.11
CA GLY A 126 3.46 -15.23 1.15
C GLY A 126 2.10 -15.45 1.84
N LYS A 127 2.07 -16.33 2.86
CA LYS A 127 0.85 -16.61 3.64
C LYS A 127 0.53 -15.58 4.73
N TYR A 128 1.25 -14.47 4.75
CA TYR A 128 1.06 -13.37 5.68
C TYR A 128 0.78 -12.06 4.95
N PHE A 129 0.34 -11.08 5.68
CA PHE A 129 0.34 -9.68 5.26
C PHE A 129 0.75 -8.79 6.43
N TRP A 130 1.44 -7.71 6.08
CA TRP A 130 1.90 -6.71 7.02
C TRP A 130 1.04 -5.46 6.94
N SER A 131 0.92 -4.78 8.06
CA SER A 131 0.21 -3.52 8.19
C SER A 131 0.89 -2.63 9.22
N VAL A 132 0.51 -1.34 9.26
CA VAL A 132 1.01 -0.40 10.26
C VAL A 132 -0.09 -0.04 11.26
N CYS A 133 0.29 0.11 12.53
CA CYS A 133 -0.53 0.73 13.56
C CYS A 133 0.19 1.99 14.05
N ARG A 134 -0.23 3.14 13.52
CA ARG A 134 0.40 4.45 13.76
C ARG A 134 0.40 4.81 15.25
N ASP A 135 -0.75 4.68 15.88
CA ASP A 135 -0.97 5.11 17.26
C ASP A 135 -0.20 4.25 18.29
N GLU A 136 0.18 3.04 17.88
CA GLU A 136 0.95 2.11 18.70
C GLU A 136 2.45 2.07 18.31
N ASN A 137 2.89 2.89 17.35
CA ASN A 137 4.28 2.91 16.84
C ASN A 137 4.79 1.51 16.46
N CYS A 138 3.96 0.72 15.80
CA CYS A 138 4.34 -0.64 15.44
C CYS A 138 3.90 -1.04 14.04
N VAL A 139 4.56 -2.09 13.56
CA VAL A 139 4.21 -2.84 12.37
C VAL A 139 3.75 -4.22 12.82
N ILE A 140 2.68 -4.71 12.24
CA ILE A 140 2.03 -5.95 12.62
C ILE A 140 1.87 -6.87 11.43
N ARG A 141 2.02 -8.18 11.68
CA ARG A 141 1.84 -9.23 10.70
C ARG A 141 0.67 -10.11 11.07
N TYR A 142 -0.21 -10.34 10.12
CA TYR A 142 -1.32 -11.27 10.24
C TYR A 142 -1.12 -12.48 9.33
N SER A 143 -1.61 -13.63 9.78
CA SER A 143 -1.76 -14.81 8.94
C SER A 143 -2.98 -14.65 8.03
N SER A 144 -2.81 -14.80 6.72
CA SER A 144 -3.93 -14.79 5.77
C SER A 144 -4.77 -16.07 5.77
N GLN A 145 -4.35 -17.10 6.51
CA GLN A 145 -5.08 -18.36 6.61
C GLN A 145 -6.15 -18.35 7.69
N ASN A 146 -5.86 -17.73 8.83
CA ASN A 146 -6.75 -17.72 9.99
C ASN A 146 -7.06 -16.32 10.53
N MET A 147 -6.56 -15.27 9.84
CA MET A 147 -6.78 -13.85 10.16
C MET A 147 -6.35 -13.47 11.57
N LYS A 148 -5.36 -14.18 12.13
CA LYS A 148 -4.83 -13.90 13.47
C LYS A 148 -3.52 -13.15 13.40
N LEU A 149 -3.33 -12.31 14.40
CA LEU A 149 -2.04 -11.67 14.66
C LEU A 149 -0.96 -12.75 14.85
N ASP A 150 0.14 -12.59 14.12
CA ASP A 150 1.27 -13.52 14.14
C ASP A 150 2.52 -12.87 14.77
N LEU A 151 2.82 -11.63 14.40
CA LEU A 151 4.01 -10.93 14.85
C LEU A 151 3.78 -9.43 14.99
N ARG A 152 4.46 -8.82 15.95
CA ARG A 152 4.56 -7.36 16.10
C ARG A 152 6.03 -6.94 16.17
N ILE A 153 6.38 -5.85 15.48
CA ILE A 153 7.69 -5.19 15.58
C ILE A 153 7.46 -3.74 16.01
N GLY A 154 8.20 -3.29 17.01
CA GLY A 154 8.03 -1.97 17.60
C GLY A 154 6.98 -1.92 18.72
N GLY A 155 6.56 -0.73 19.10
CA GLY A 155 5.61 -0.43 20.18
C GLY A 155 5.83 0.96 20.74
N LYS A 156 4.91 1.45 21.58
CA LYS A 156 4.95 2.82 22.15
C LYS A 156 6.25 3.14 22.88
N ASP A 157 6.81 2.15 23.58
CA ASP A 157 8.02 2.33 24.38
C ASP A 157 9.31 2.06 23.59
N ALA A 158 9.18 1.71 22.30
CA ALA A 158 10.29 1.42 21.43
C ALA A 158 10.56 2.58 20.46
N SER A 159 11.81 2.99 20.33
CA SER A 159 12.24 3.98 19.32
C SER A 159 12.33 3.41 17.89
N THR A 160 11.78 2.22 17.67
CA THR A 160 11.88 1.50 16.40
C THR A 160 11.18 2.24 15.26
N PHE A 161 9.98 2.77 15.51
CA PHE A 161 9.21 3.55 14.54
C PHE A 161 8.67 4.82 15.21
N VAL A 162 8.49 5.86 14.41
CA VAL A 162 7.85 7.11 14.83
C VAL A 162 6.63 7.32 13.96
N SER A 163 5.44 7.04 14.50
CA SER A 163 4.16 7.18 13.80
C SER A 163 4.20 6.58 12.38
N PRO A 164 4.36 5.26 12.22
CA PRO A 164 4.47 4.64 10.91
C PRO A 164 3.18 4.88 10.12
N THR A 165 3.31 5.30 8.86
CA THR A 165 2.19 5.72 8.01
C THR A 165 1.91 4.78 6.87
N HIS A 166 2.92 4.05 6.40
CA HIS A 166 2.81 3.17 5.24
C HIS A 166 3.84 2.04 5.32
N ILE A 167 3.50 0.89 4.75
CA ILE A 167 4.40 -0.24 4.59
C ILE A 167 4.29 -0.81 3.18
N SER A 168 5.42 -1.15 2.57
CA SER A 168 5.50 -1.88 1.31
C SER A 168 6.49 -3.02 1.39
N CYS A 169 6.33 -4.03 0.53
CA CYS A 169 7.21 -5.18 0.42
C CYS A 169 7.84 -5.21 -0.98
N CYS A 170 9.15 -5.37 -1.05
CA CYS A 170 9.88 -5.59 -2.30
C CYS A 170 11.07 -6.51 -2.07
N ASP A 171 11.24 -7.51 -2.94
CA ASP A 171 12.37 -8.44 -2.98
C ASP A 171 12.71 -9.08 -1.61
N GLY A 172 11.68 -9.27 -0.81
CA GLY A 172 11.81 -9.89 0.48
C GLY A 172 12.06 -8.95 1.65
N ASP A 173 12.28 -7.67 1.42
CA ASP A 173 12.41 -6.65 2.47
C ASP A 173 11.13 -5.83 2.62
N LEU A 174 10.92 -5.30 3.81
CA LEU A 174 9.81 -4.38 4.09
C LEU A 174 10.34 -2.96 4.28
N TYR A 175 9.60 -2.00 3.73
CA TYR A 175 9.93 -0.59 3.81
C TYR A 175 8.79 0.16 4.51
N VAL A 176 9.11 0.83 5.61
CA VAL A 176 8.14 1.50 6.49
C VAL A 176 8.38 2.99 6.48
N CYS A 177 7.40 3.76 6.00
CA CYS A 177 7.41 5.22 6.12
C CYS A 177 7.03 5.65 7.53
N CYS A 178 7.75 6.64 8.06
CA CYS A 178 7.52 7.22 9.37
C CYS A 178 7.34 8.75 9.27
N ASP A 179 6.58 9.35 10.17
CA ASP A 179 6.30 10.80 10.20
C ASP A 179 7.54 11.68 10.38
N ASN A 180 8.66 11.11 10.83
CA ASN A 180 9.94 11.81 10.97
C ASN A 180 10.77 11.84 9.68
N ASN A 181 10.12 11.76 8.52
CA ASN A 181 10.71 11.82 7.17
C ASN A 181 11.64 10.64 6.83
N LYS A 182 11.55 9.56 7.61
CA LYS A 182 12.38 8.38 7.39
C LYS A 182 11.61 7.25 6.73
N VAL A 183 12.33 6.50 5.90
CA VAL A 183 11.95 5.15 5.52
C VAL A 183 12.85 4.18 6.27
N ARG A 184 12.24 3.31 7.06
CA ARG A 184 12.91 2.23 7.78
C ARG A 184 12.81 0.96 6.95
N LYS A 185 13.88 0.16 6.98
CA LYS A 185 13.91 -1.16 6.36
C LYS A 185 13.84 -2.23 7.45
N ILE A 186 12.98 -3.23 7.24
CA ILE A 186 12.94 -4.44 8.05
C ILE A 186 13.51 -5.58 7.21
N ASP A 187 14.61 -6.16 7.67
CA ASP A 187 15.17 -7.39 7.12
C ASP A 187 14.25 -8.56 7.48
N ARG A 188 13.76 -9.26 6.48
CA ARG A 188 12.79 -10.34 6.66
C ARG A 188 13.35 -11.62 7.30
N LEU A 189 14.64 -11.84 7.22
CA LEU A 189 15.27 -13.06 7.75
C LEU A 189 15.38 -13.03 9.28
N ASN A 190 15.65 -11.85 9.84
CA ASN A 190 15.91 -11.69 11.27
C ASN A 190 15.07 -10.59 11.94
N TYR A 191 14.21 -9.90 11.16
CA TYR A 191 13.35 -8.81 11.60
C TYR A 191 14.09 -7.62 12.21
N THR A 192 15.37 -7.45 11.89
CA THR A 192 16.11 -6.25 12.30
C THR A 192 15.61 -5.04 11.54
N VAL A 193 15.50 -3.91 12.24
CA VAL A 193 15.05 -2.64 11.70
C VAL A 193 16.20 -1.66 11.64
N SER A 194 16.44 -1.09 10.47
CA SER A 194 17.50 -0.11 10.21
C SER A 194 16.96 1.13 9.50
N ASP A 195 17.68 2.25 9.60
CA ASP A 195 17.42 3.40 8.75
C ASP A 195 17.80 3.04 7.30
N TYR A 196 16.92 3.37 6.36
CA TYR A 196 17.14 3.11 4.95
C TYR A 196 17.29 4.41 4.14
N LEU A 197 16.30 5.29 4.23
CA LEU A 197 16.33 6.61 3.59
C LEU A 197 15.87 7.68 4.57
N ASN A 198 16.40 8.87 4.38
CA ASN A 198 15.98 10.08 5.09
C ASN A 198 15.70 11.16 4.04
N PHE A 199 14.50 11.70 4.07
CA PHE A 199 14.06 12.75 3.15
C PHE A 199 14.04 14.11 3.85
N ASN A 200 14.13 15.18 3.06
CA ASN A 200 13.97 16.55 3.55
C ASN A 200 12.50 17.00 3.60
N ASP A 201 11.57 16.08 3.31
CA ASP A 201 10.14 16.31 3.24
C ASP A 201 9.38 15.10 3.81
N THR A 202 8.15 15.31 4.27
CA THR A 202 7.32 14.26 4.83
C THR A 202 6.97 13.20 3.80
N VAL A 203 7.45 11.97 4.01
CA VAL A 203 7.17 10.82 3.16
C VAL A 203 5.89 10.13 3.62
N LYS A 204 4.90 10.03 2.72
CA LYS A 204 3.60 9.41 2.97
C LYS A 204 3.55 7.95 2.54
N MET A 205 4.15 7.65 1.37
CA MET A 205 4.25 6.30 0.83
C MET A 205 5.62 6.12 0.17
N TYR A 206 6.13 4.91 0.26
CA TYR A 206 7.36 4.50 -0.43
C TYR A 206 7.18 3.11 -0.99
N TYR A 207 7.43 2.96 -2.29
CA TYR A 207 7.38 1.68 -3.00
C TYR A 207 8.69 1.45 -3.73
N LYS A 208 9.45 0.44 -3.31
CA LYS A 208 10.60 -0.04 -4.05
C LYS A 208 10.15 -1.02 -5.13
N ILE A 209 10.69 -0.90 -6.35
CA ILE A 209 10.35 -1.71 -7.52
C ILE A 209 11.64 -1.96 -8.29
N GLY A 210 12.22 -3.14 -8.14
CA GLY A 210 13.56 -3.43 -8.65
C GLY A 210 14.59 -2.47 -8.04
N ASP A 211 15.40 -1.84 -8.90
CA ASP A 211 16.40 -0.83 -8.48
C ASP A 211 15.83 0.57 -8.33
N ASN A 212 14.58 0.79 -8.74
CA ASN A 212 13.90 2.08 -8.65
C ASN A 212 12.94 2.12 -7.46
N ALA A 213 12.47 3.32 -7.14
CA ALA A 213 11.40 3.51 -6.16
C ALA A 213 10.51 4.70 -6.52
N ILE A 214 9.27 4.66 -6.02
CA ILE A 214 8.36 5.80 -5.99
C ILE A 214 8.22 6.26 -4.54
N ALA A 215 8.48 7.54 -4.29
CA ALA A 215 8.22 8.20 -3.01
C ALA A 215 7.13 9.25 -3.19
N VAL A 216 6.05 9.12 -2.41
CA VAL A 216 4.99 10.14 -2.30
C VAL A 216 5.31 10.98 -1.08
N MET A 217 5.58 12.25 -1.31
CA MET A 217 5.94 13.22 -0.28
C MET A 217 4.88 14.32 -0.16
N GLN A 218 5.03 15.18 0.84
CA GLN A 218 4.15 16.34 1.00
C GLN A 218 4.18 17.25 -0.24
N SER A 219 5.36 17.45 -0.84
CA SER A 219 5.58 18.32 -2.01
C SER A 219 5.21 17.69 -3.35
N GLY A 220 4.99 16.38 -3.42
CA GLY A 220 4.66 15.66 -4.66
C GLY A 220 5.14 14.21 -4.68
N THR A 221 5.09 13.62 -5.87
CA THR A 221 5.49 12.24 -6.11
C THR A 221 6.74 12.19 -6.97
N TYR A 222 7.68 11.35 -6.59
CA TYR A 222 9.01 11.31 -7.19
C TYR A 222 9.43 9.87 -7.51
N VAL A 223 10.14 9.70 -8.63
CA VAL A 223 11.01 8.53 -8.85
C VAL A 223 12.35 8.79 -8.15
N VAL A 224 12.79 7.83 -7.36
CA VAL A 224 13.96 7.91 -6.49
C VAL A 224 15.00 6.87 -6.91
#